data_f705ccb9150d45e909309f96dd921a14
#
_entry.id   f705ccb9150d45e909309f96dd921a14
#
_cell.length_a   1.000
_cell.length_b   1.000
_cell.length_c   1.000
_cell.angle_alpha   90.00
_cell.angle_beta   90.00
_cell.angle_gamma   90.00
#
_symmetry.space_group_name_H-M   'P 1'
#
loop_
_entity.id
_entity.type
_entity.pdbx_description
1 polymer ?
#
loop_
_entity_poly.entity_id
_entity_poly.type
_entity_poly.pdbx_seq_one_letter_code
_entity_poly.pdbx_strand_id
1 'polypeptide(L)'
;MKIAFWSPLHGTGATASLLAVSIVLSEIKKKKILITHTHYNLNNLERPLLGKVSNGDFFRDTGLDACMRHFKSGNITEEHISDCSIKISDHLYLMAGTKNSNREGYESNLVKNMITYIIGVIEKYYDIVLVDTNSGKNEYSMKIIEDSDMVVVTLRQDRYLLDEFFSEHFIDTKKVFYLFGDYDRDSKYNLTNLRHLYRKIHRTNSGEIPHNTRYKDAICDEKVMKYLSMNLENEKDFPDSFFFGTLKDTVQKICDYAENLAAEKER
;
A
#
# COMPACT_ATOMS: atom_id res chain seq x y z
N MET A 1 -12.66 3.23 3.95
CA MET A 1 -11.48 3.27 4.87
C MET A 1 -10.20 3.45 4.05
N LYS A 2 -9.36 4.41 4.42
CA LYS A 2 -8.09 4.70 3.73
C LYS A 2 -6.89 4.28 4.56
N ILE A 3 -6.00 3.47 3.95
CA ILE A 3 -4.77 2.99 4.57
C ILE A 3 -3.58 3.47 3.73
N ALA A 4 -2.72 4.30 4.30
CA ALA A 4 -1.48 4.71 3.65
C ALA A 4 -0.36 3.70 3.90
N PHE A 5 0.35 3.29 2.85
CA PHE A 5 1.62 2.59 2.94
C PHE A 5 2.73 3.59 2.75
N TRP A 6 3.59 3.69 3.74
CA TRP A 6 4.67 4.67 3.77
C TRP A 6 5.94 4.08 4.39
N SER A 7 7.07 4.68 4.08
CA SER A 7 8.33 4.36 4.75
C SER A 7 9.21 5.58 4.97
N PRO A 8 10.02 5.61 6.03
CA PRO A 8 10.93 6.73 6.28
C PRO A 8 12.01 6.87 5.22
N LEU A 9 12.42 5.77 4.59
CA LEU A 9 13.48 5.75 3.56
C LEU A 9 13.04 4.94 2.34
N HIS A 10 13.65 5.23 1.18
CA HIS A 10 13.49 4.42 -0.02
C HIS A 10 14.07 3.01 0.17
N GLY A 11 13.51 2.04 -0.56
CA GLY A 11 14.03 0.68 -0.60
C GLY A 11 13.71 -0.19 0.63
N THR A 12 12.71 0.19 1.43
CA THR A 12 12.20 -0.64 2.55
C THR A 12 11.15 -1.66 2.13
N GLY A 13 10.73 -1.64 0.85
CA GLY A 13 9.75 -2.57 0.31
C GLY A 13 8.28 -2.14 0.49
N ALA A 14 7.96 -0.85 0.68
CA ALA A 14 6.59 -0.38 0.88
C ALA A 14 5.66 -0.80 -0.26
N THR A 15 6.03 -0.56 -1.51
CA THR A 15 5.27 -0.96 -2.71
C THR A 15 5.08 -2.48 -2.80
N ALA A 16 6.15 -3.27 -2.57
CA ALA A 16 6.05 -4.73 -2.58
C ALA A 16 5.13 -5.21 -1.45
N SER A 17 5.21 -4.60 -0.27
CA SER A 17 4.32 -4.92 0.85
C SER A 17 2.87 -4.59 0.54
N LEU A 18 2.59 -3.44 -0.08
CA LEU A 18 1.24 -3.07 -0.52
C LEU A 18 0.70 -4.09 -1.52
N LEU A 19 1.49 -4.50 -2.52
CA LEU A 19 1.10 -5.52 -3.49
C LEU A 19 0.73 -6.85 -2.80
N ALA A 20 1.60 -7.34 -1.90
CA ALA A 20 1.33 -8.58 -1.17
C ALA A 20 0.05 -8.48 -0.32
N VAL A 21 -0.06 -7.40 0.47
CA VAL A 21 -1.21 -7.18 1.35
C VAL A 21 -2.50 -7.02 0.55
N SER A 22 -2.51 -6.21 -0.50
CA SER A 22 -3.72 -5.93 -1.28
C SER A 22 -4.28 -7.18 -1.98
N ILE A 23 -3.40 -8.00 -2.57
CA ILE A 23 -3.81 -9.22 -3.27
C ILE A 23 -4.36 -10.23 -2.25
N VAL A 24 -3.64 -10.50 -1.16
CA VAL A 24 -4.09 -11.44 -0.14
C VAL A 24 -5.36 -10.96 0.56
N LEU A 25 -5.45 -9.66 0.84
CA LEU A 25 -6.62 -9.05 1.45
C LEU A 25 -7.87 -9.20 0.57
N SER A 26 -7.74 -9.01 -0.75
CA SER A 26 -8.84 -9.14 -1.69
C SER A 26 -9.38 -10.57 -1.76
N GLU A 27 -8.52 -11.57 -1.63
CA GLU A 27 -8.91 -12.99 -1.63
C GLU A 27 -9.58 -13.41 -0.30
N ILE A 28 -9.07 -12.91 0.84
CA ILE A 28 -9.56 -13.30 2.17
C ILE A 28 -10.87 -12.59 2.54
N LYS A 29 -10.93 -11.28 2.35
CA LYS A 29 -12.06 -10.46 2.85
C LYS A 29 -13.17 -10.26 1.84
N LYS A 30 -12.93 -10.48 0.55
CA LYS A 30 -13.90 -10.28 -0.56
C LYS A 30 -14.59 -8.91 -0.51
N LYS A 31 -13.87 -7.89 -0.03
CA LYS A 31 -14.29 -6.48 -0.01
C LYS A 31 -13.81 -5.78 -1.29
N LYS A 32 -14.52 -4.74 -1.71
CA LYS A 32 -14.13 -3.92 -2.87
C LYS A 32 -12.92 -3.05 -2.49
N ILE A 33 -11.73 -3.45 -2.95
CA ILE A 33 -10.45 -2.82 -2.61
C ILE A 33 -9.90 -2.07 -3.81
N LEU A 34 -9.51 -0.81 -3.61
CA LEU A 34 -8.78 -0.05 -4.60
C LEU A 34 -7.36 0.22 -4.11
N ILE A 35 -6.39 0.02 -5.00
CA ILE A 35 -5.00 0.42 -4.77
C ILE A 35 -4.61 1.55 -5.71
N THR A 36 -3.81 2.48 -5.21
CA THR A 36 -3.25 3.59 -5.98
C THR A 36 -1.89 3.98 -5.44
N HIS A 37 -1.16 4.83 -6.16
CA HIS A 37 0.10 5.38 -5.69
C HIS A 37 0.27 6.85 -6.06
N THR A 38 1.14 7.52 -5.31
CA THR A 38 1.46 8.94 -5.49
C THR A 38 2.88 9.17 -6.02
N HIS A 39 3.51 8.15 -6.58
CA HIS A 39 4.84 8.28 -7.19
C HIS A 39 4.73 8.97 -8.54
N TYR A 40 5.63 9.94 -8.76
CA TYR A 40 5.68 10.67 -10.02
C TYR A 40 6.19 9.79 -11.15
N ASN A 41 5.40 9.65 -12.20
CA ASN A 41 5.76 9.01 -13.47
C ASN A 41 6.41 7.60 -13.35
N LEU A 42 6.05 6.84 -12.31
CA LEU A 42 6.48 5.45 -12.11
C LEU A 42 5.34 4.48 -12.43
N ASN A 43 5.67 3.23 -12.70
CA ASN A 43 4.72 2.13 -12.94
C ASN A 43 4.86 1.09 -11.82
N ASN A 44 4.92 1.54 -10.57
CA ASN A 44 5.24 0.68 -9.43
C ASN A 44 4.18 -0.40 -9.17
N LEU A 45 2.90 -0.07 -9.38
CA LEU A 45 1.79 -1.00 -9.23
C LEU A 45 1.32 -1.54 -10.59
N GLU A 46 1.33 -0.71 -11.62
CA GLU A 46 0.83 -1.05 -12.95
C GLU A 46 1.63 -2.20 -13.57
N ARG A 47 2.95 -2.08 -13.55
CA ARG A 47 3.82 -3.07 -14.20
C ARG A 47 3.71 -4.47 -13.58
N PRO A 48 3.80 -4.67 -12.26
CA PRO A 48 3.63 -5.98 -11.65
C PRO A 48 2.26 -6.61 -11.86
N LEU A 49 1.19 -5.79 -11.98
CA LEU A 49 -0.19 -6.25 -12.06
C LEU A 49 -0.71 -6.43 -13.48
N LEU A 50 -0.28 -5.57 -14.40
CA LEU A 50 -0.83 -5.48 -15.76
C LEU A 50 0.18 -5.91 -16.83
N GLY A 51 1.45 -6.10 -16.47
CA GLY A 51 2.53 -6.34 -17.42
C GLY A 51 2.98 -5.07 -18.15
N LYS A 52 3.60 -5.24 -19.31
CA LYS A 52 4.08 -4.11 -20.13
C LYS A 52 2.92 -3.25 -20.62
N VAL A 53 2.55 -2.26 -19.84
CA VAL A 53 1.64 -1.20 -20.26
C VAL A 53 2.45 -0.20 -21.10
N SER A 54 2.55 -0.47 -22.40
CA SER A 54 3.43 0.29 -23.31
C SER A 54 2.76 1.48 -23.99
N ASN A 55 1.45 1.66 -23.85
CA ASN A 55 0.72 2.63 -24.65
C ASN A 55 0.27 3.83 -23.83
N GLY A 56 0.71 5.05 -24.25
CA GLY A 56 0.20 6.30 -23.72
C GLY A 56 -1.34 6.42 -23.74
N ASP A 57 -1.98 5.71 -24.65
CA ASP A 57 -3.45 5.65 -24.77
C ASP A 57 -4.11 4.98 -23.54
N PHE A 58 -3.49 3.95 -22.94
CA PHE A 58 -4.01 3.29 -21.75
C PHE A 58 -4.18 4.26 -20.57
N PHE A 59 -3.17 5.10 -20.31
CA PHE A 59 -3.23 6.11 -19.23
C PHE A 59 -4.04 7.35 -19.61
N ARG A 60 -4.50 7.45 -20.87
CA ARG A 60 -5.33 8.56 -21.32
C ARG A 60 -6.71 8.51 -20.68
N ASP A 61 -7.29 7.33 -20.55
CA ASP A 61 -8.68 7.18 -20.10
C ASP A 61 -8.79 6.52 -18.73
N THR A 62 -7.65 6.14 -18.10
CA THR A 62 -7.60 5.49 -16.79
C THR A 62 -6.67 6.23 -15.81
N GLY A 63 -6.81 5.90 -14.52
CA GLY A 63 -5.94 6.39 -13.45
C GLY A 63 -6.24 7.80 -12.96
N LEU A 64 -5.32 8.32 -12.13
CA LEU A 64 -5.46 9.63 -11.50
C LEU A 64 -5.52 10.78 -12.50
N ASP A 65 -4.81 10.69 -13.63
CA ASP A 65 -4.83 11.75 -14.65
C ASP A 65 -6.19 11.85 -15.33
N ALA A 66 -6.88 10.73 -15.56
CA ALA A 66 -8.26 10.72 -16.06
C ALA A 66 -9.23 11.31 -15.04
N CYS A 67 -9.14 10.89 -13.77
CA CYS A 67 -9.93 11.46 -12.69
C CYS A 67 -9.72 12.98 -12.55
N MET A 68 -8.49 13.47 -12.68
CA MET A 68 -8.21 14.91 -12.64
C MET A 68 -8.85 15.67 -13.79
N ARG A 69 -8.96 15.08 -14.99
CA ARG A 69 -9.68 15.71 -16.11
C ARG A 69 -11.18 15.81 -15.84
N HIS A 70 -11.80 14.71 -15.34
CA HIS A 70 -13.20 14.73 -14.94
C HIS A 70 -13.47 15.77 -13.84
N PHE A 71 -12.59 15.86 -12.84
CA PHE A 71 -12.71 16.87 -11.79
C PHE A 71 -12.66 18.30 -12.34
N LYS A 72 -11.78 18.59 -13.30
CA LYS A 72 -11.66 19.92 -13.93
C LYS A 72 -12.87 20.27 -14.81
N SER A 73 -13.55 19.28 -15.37
CA SER A 73 -14.74 19.47 -16.21
C SER A 73 -16.04 19.57 -15.41
N GLY A 74 -16.03 19.29 -14.11
CA GLY A 74 -17.21 19.32 -13.24
C GLY A 74 -17.05 18.44 -12.00
N ASN A 75 -18.15 17.80 -11.58
CA ASN A 75 -18.13 16.91 -10.43
C ASN A 75 -17.65 15.51 -10.81
N ILE A 76 -16.84 14.89 -9.95
CA ILE A 76 -16.52 13.47 -10.04
C ILE A 76 -17.69 12.64 -9.51
N THR A 77 -18.19 11.71 -10.34
CA THR A 77 -19.23 10.75 -9.99
C THR A 77 -18.64 9.36 -9.75
N GLU A 78 -19.45 8.44 -9.24
CA GLU A 78 -19.08 7.03 -9.09
C GLU A 78 -18.72 6.40 -10.45
N GLU A 79 -19.48 6.70 -11.49
CA GLU A 79 -19.24 6.22 -12.85
C GLU A 79 -17.86 6.67 -13.35
N HIS A 80 -17.51 7.94 -13.19
CA HIS A 80 -16.18 8.45 -13.55
C HIS A 80 -15.06 7.74 -12.79
N ILE A 81 -15.24 7.45 -11.51
CA ILE A 81 -14.23 6.72 -10.72
C ILE A 81 -14.13 5.27 -11.18
N SER A 82 -15.26 4.62 -11.45
CA SER A 82 -15.31 3.26 -11.99
C SER A 82 -14.58 3.17 -13.32
N ASP A 83 -14.87 4.08 -14.24
CA ASP A 83 -14.27 4.12 -15.60
C ASP A 83 -12.76 4.39 -15.55
N CYS A 84 -12.30 5.22 -14.59
CA CYS A 84 -10.89 5.49 -14.38
C CYS A 84 -10.15 4.34 -13.66
N SER A 85 -10.88 3.38 -13.07
CA SER A 85 -10.30 2.25 -12.33
C SER A 85 -10.16 1.02 -13.21
N ILE A 86 -9.08 0.27 -12.99
CA ILE A 86 -8.80 -0.96 -13.72
C ILE A 86 -9.14 -2.14 -12.81
N LYS A 87 -10.04 -3.01 -13.25
CA LYS A 87 -10.36 -4.23 -12.52
C LYS A 87 -9.21 -5.23 -12.66
N ILE A 88 -8.56 -5.59 -11.54
CA ILE A 88 -7.48 -6.58 -11.49
C ILE A 88 -8.03 -7.98 -11.19
N SER A 89 -8.95 -8.07 -10.22
CA SER A 89 -9.70 -9.27 -9.88
C SER A 89 -11.13 -8.91 -9.46
N ASP A 90 -11.92 -9.87 -9.00
CA ASP A 90 -13.31 -9.58 -8.59
C ASP A 90 -13.40 -8.57 -7.44
N HIS A 91 -12.38 -8.49 -6.61
CA HIS A 91 -12.37 -7.63 -5.44
C HIS A 91 -11.23 -6.61 -5.41
N LEU A 92 -10.30 -6.63 -6.40
CA LEU A 92 -9.15 -5.74 -6.46
C LEU A 92 -9.19 -4.85 -7.69
N TYR A 93 -9.03 -3.55 -7.48
CA TYR A 93 -9.02 -2.51 -8.50
C TYR A 93 -7.77 -1.65 -8.39
N LEU A 94 -7.25 -1.22 -9.51
CA LEU A 94 -6.10 -0.32 -9.60
C LEU A 94 -6.54 1.04 -10.17
N MET A 95 -6.27 2.10 -9.44
CA MET A 95 -6.23 3.46 -9.96
C MET A 95 -4.77 3.80 -10.28
N ALA A 96 -4.41 3.78 -11.55
CA ALA A 96 -3.06 4.06 -11.99
C ALA A 96 -2.58 5.45 -11.56
N GLY A 97 -1.30 5.60 -11.31
CA GLY A 97 -0.68 6.88 -10.94
C GLY A 97 -0.63 7.87 -12.10
N THR A 98 0.00 9.03 -11.86
CA THR A 98 0.15 10.06 -12.88
C THR A 98 1.25 9.74 -13.88
N LYS A 99 0.99 10.08 -15.14
CA LYS A 99 1.96 10.07 -16.25
C LYS A 99 2.25 11.46 -16.78
N ASN A 100 1.90 12.47 -16.01
CA ASN A 100 2.20 13.84 -16.38
C ASN A 100 3.72 14.02 -16.63
N SER A 101 4.09 14.51 -17.81
CA SER A 101 5.49 14.76 -18.18
C SER A 101 6.08 15.98 -17.48
N ASN A 102 5.26 16.85 -16.90
CA ASN A 102 5.69 18.05 -16.21
C ASN A 102 5.80 17.81 -14.69
N ARG A 103 7.03 17.60 -14.21
CA ARG A 103 7.32 17.37 -12.79
C ARG A 103 6.95 18.59 -11.92
N GLU A 104 7.28 19.78 -12.34
CA GLU A 104 6.96 21.01 -11.59
C GLU A 104 5.43 21.18 -11.44
N GLY A 105 4.70 20.92 -12.53
CA GLY A 105 3.25 20.92 -12.48
C GLY A 105 2.68 19.87 -11.52
N TYR A 106 3.25 18.66 -11.51
CA TYR A 106 2.86 17.59 -10.57
C TYR A 106 3.16 17.96 -9.12
N GLU A 107 4.33 18.53 -8.87
CA GLU A 107 4.74 18.98 -7.53
C GLU A 107 4.03 20.24 -7.06
N SER A 108 3.21 20.88 -7.91
CA SER A 108 2.40 22.05 -7.53
C SER A 108 1.37 21.71 -6.46
N ASN A 109 1.13 22.65 -5.55
CA ASN A 109 0.12 22.49 -4.50
C ASN A 109 -1.30 22.25 -5.06
N LEU A 110 -1.60 22.82 -6.24
CA LEU A 110 -2.89 22.60 -6.89
C LEU A 110 -3.10 21.13 -7.25
N VAL A 111 -2.12 20.48 -7.90
CA VAL A 111 -2.21 19.07 -8.30
C VAL A 111 -2.20 18.15 -7.07
N LYS A 112 -1.35 18.41 -6.08
CA LYS A 112 -1.31 17.66 -4.82
C LYS A 112 -2.66 17.70 -4.09
N ASN A 113 -3.27 18.88 -3.96
CA ASN A 113 -4.58 19.04 -3.34
C ASN A 113 -5.67 18.31 -4.13
N MET A 114 -5.61 18.36 -5.46
CA MET A 114 -6.56 17.70 -6.33
C MET A 114 -6.48 16.17 -6.19
N ILE A 115 -5.27 15.58 -6.18
CA ILE A 115 -5.08 14.14 -5.98
C ILE A 115 -5.57 13.72 -4.60
N THR A 116 -5.23 14.45 -3.54
CA THR A 116 -5.73 14.19 -2.18
C THR A 116 -7.26 14.22 -2.13
N TYR A 117 -7.89 15.20 -2.77
CA TYR A 117 -9.35 15.27 -2.87
C TYR A 117 -9.93 14.07 -3.62
N ILE A 118 -9.36 13.70 -4.76
CA ILE A 118 -9.81 12.55 -5.57
C ILE A 118 -9.72 11.26 -4.75
N ILE A 119 -8.62 11.03 -4.02
CA ILE A 119 -8.47 9.87 -3.14
C ILE A 119 -9.57 9.87 -2.07
N GLY A 120 -9.91 11.03 -1.48
CA GLY A 120 -11.00 11.16 -0.52
C GLY A 120 -12.40 10.90 -1.12
N VAL A 121 -12.60 11.19 -2.42
CA VAL A 121 -13.86 10.84 -3.12
C VAL A 121 -13.91 9.33 -3.40
N ILE A 122 -12.79 8.71 -3.79
CA ILE A 122 -12.69 7.27 -4.06
C ILE A 122 -13.12 6.44 -2.84
N GLU A 123 -12.80 6.88 -1.62
CA GLU A 123 -13.19 6.19 -0.37
C GLU A 123 -14.70 5.98 -0.21
N LYS A 124 -15.52 6.76 -0.89
CA LYS A 124 -16.99 6.62 -0.83
C LYS A 124 -17.51 5.42 -1.63
N TYR A 125 -16.71 4.89 -2.55
CA TYR A 125 -17.10 3.88 -3.53
C TYR A 125 -16.37 2.55 -3.39
N TYR A 126 -15.34 2.52 -2.52
CA TYR A 126 -14.56 1.32 -2.19
C TYR A 126 -14.53 1.10 -0.69
N ASP A 127 -14.63 -0.16 -0.27
CA ASP A 127 -14.59 -0.51 1.16
C ASP A 127 -13.24 -0.17 1.77
N ILE A 128 -12.17 -0.41 1.01
CA ILE A 128 -10.78 -0.16 1.42
C ILE A 128 -10.02 0.50 0.27
N VAL A 129 -9.32 1.58 0.57
CA VAL A 129 -8.39 2.25 -0.35
C VAL A 129 -6.98 2.18 0.23
N LEU A 130 -6.07 1.51 -0.49
CA LEU A 130 -4.66 1.41 -0.12
C LEU A 130 -3.84 2.37 -0.99
N VAL A 131 -3.10 3.25 -0.35
CA VAL A 131 -2.32 4.29 -1.04
C VAL A 131 -0.83 4.08 -0.83
N ASP A 132 -0.08 3.75 -1.89
CA ASP A 132 1.39 3.72 -1.86
C ASP A 132 1.94 5.14 -1.97
N THR A 133 2.50 5.65 -0.88
CA THR A 133 2.99 7.03 -0.82
C THR A 133 4.50 7.10 -1.07
N ASN A 134 4.99 8.26 -1.47
CA ASN A 134 6.43 8.51 -1.55
C ASN A 134 7.06 8.37 -0.17
N SER A 135 8.26 7.78 -0.13
CA SER A 135 9.05 7.63 1.08
C SER A 135 9.57 8.98 1.59
N GLY A 136 9.92 9.01 2.87
CA GLY A 136 10.47 10.20 3.52
C GLY A 136 9.41 11.23 3.89
N LYS A 137 9.87 12.34 4.48
CA LYS A 137 9.01 13.41 5.05
C LYS A 137 8.70 14.50 4.02
N ASN A 138 8.19 14.12 2.85
CA ASN A 138 7.69 15.14 1.94
C ASN A 138 6.26 15.57 2.32
N GLU A 139 5.96 16.84 2.11
CA GLU A 139 4.66 17.44 2.48
C GLU A 139 3.46 16.67 1.93
N TYR A 140 3.57 16.17 0.71
CA TYR A 140 2.49 15.44 0.05
C TYR A 140 2.19 14.10 0.74
N SER A 141 3.21 13.31 1.02
CA SER A 141 3.04 12.05 1.76
C SER A 141 2.52 12.30 3.17
N MET A 142 3.03 13.33 3.87
CA MET A 142 2.55 13.66 5.21
C MET A 142 1.06 14.02 5.21
N LYS A 143 0.59 14.78 4.23
CA LYS A 143 -0.82 15.11 4.11
C LYS A 143 -1.71 13.87 3.90
N ILE A 144 -1.28 12.93 3.04
CA ILE A 144 -2.01 11.66 2.84
C ILE A 144 -2.02 10.83 4.12
N ILE A 145 -0.88 10.77 4.83
CA ILE A 145 -0.74 10.07 6.11
C ILE A 145 -1.69 10.67 7.16
N GLU A 146 -1.73 12.00 7.28
CA GLU A 146 -2.62 12.68 8.22
C GLU A 146 -4.08 12.37 7.94
N ASP A 147 -4.48 12.40 6.67
CA ASP A 147 -5.86 12.14 6.22
C ASP A 147 -6.23 10.64 6.21
N SER A 148 -5.31 9.72 6.46
CA SER A 148 -5.57 8.28 6.44
C SER A 148 -6.10 7.78 7.78
N ASP A 149 -6.99 6.78 7.72
CA ASP A 149 -7.53 6.11 8.91
C ASP A 149 -6.46 5.29 9.63
N MET A 150 -5.54 4.70 8.86
CA MET A 150 -4.42 3.91 9.34
C MET A 150 -3.20 4.11 8.45
N VAL A 151 -2.01 3.97 9.03
CA VAL A 151 -0.74 4.04 8.32
C VAL A 151 0.03 2.74 8.53
N VAL A 152 0.33 2.03 7.45
CA VAL A 152 1.27 0.91 7.46
C VAL A 152 2.66 1.48 7.21
N VAL A 153 3.48 1.53 8.25
CA VAL A 153 4.86 1.99 8.16
C VAL A 153 5.76 0.82 7.86
N THR A 154 6.31 0.78 6.64
CA THR A 154 7.22 -0.29 6.22
C THR A 154 8.65 0.01 6.64
N LEU A 155 9.21 -0.88 7.42
CA LEU A 155 10.54 -0.78 8.03
C LEU A 155 11.42 -1.98 7.60
N ARG A 156 12.74 -1.81 7.73
CA ARG A 156 13.72 -2.91 7.64
C ARG A 156 14.29 -3.23 9.01
N GLN A 157 14.89 -4.41 9.14
CA GLN A 157 15.64 -4.85 10.32
C GLN A 157 17.02 -4.16 10.39
N ASP A 158 17.02 -2.83 10.32
CA ASP A 158 18.18 -1.95 10.33
C ASP A 158 18.11 -1.06 11.57
N ARG A 159 19.08 -1.24 12.49
CA ARG A 159 19.06 -0.53 13.76
C ARG A 159 19.14 0.98 13.62
N TYR A 160 19.94 1.49 12.70
CA TYR A 160 20.07 2.95 12.52
C TYR A 160 18.76 3.56 12.03
N LEU A 161 18.13 2.92 11.05
CA LEU A 161 16.80 3.32 10.58
C LEU A 161 15.77 3.32 11.71
N LEU A 162 15.78 2.27 12.53
CA LEU A 162 14.80 2.11 13.62
C LEU A 162 15.04 3.11 14.75
N ASP A 163 16.30 3.32 15.16
CA ASP A 163 16.65 4.29 16.21
C ASP A 163 16.27 5.71 15.75
N GLU A 164 16.56 6.09 14.49
CA GLU A 164 16.17 7.37 13.92
C GLU A 164 14.65 7.53 13.88
N PHE A 165 13.95 6.55 13.28
CA PHE A 165 12.49 6.58 13.14
C PHE A 165 11.77 6.69 14.50
N PHE A 166 12.15 5.88 15.49
CA PHE A 166 11.50 5.87 16.81
C PHE A 166 11.88 7.05 17.71
N SER A 167 12.99 7.75 17.42
CA SER A 167 13.35 8.99 18.09
C SER A 167 12.47 10.18 17.68
N GLU A 168 11.86 10.10 16.50
CA GLU A 168 11.02 11.14 15.92
C GLU A 168 9.54 10.96 16.28
N HIS A 169 8.78 12.06 16.31
CA HIS A 169 7.38 12.10 16.72
C HIS A 169 6.52 12.86 15.71
N PHE A 170 6.57 12.47 14.44
CA PHE A 170 5.86 13.19 13.39
C PHE A 170 4.60 12.45 12.86
N ILE A 171 4.36 11.21 13.29
CA ILE A 171 3.14 10.45 12.96
C ILE A 171 2.42 10.11 14.27
N ASP A 172 1.08 10.22 14.26
CA ASP A 172 0.26 9.72 15.36
C ASP A 172 0.42 8.20 15.47
N THR A 173 1.10 7.76 16.51
CA THR A 173 1.44 6.34 16.72
C THR A 173 0.22 5.47 16.98
N LYS A 174 -0.93 6.05 17.36
CA LYS A 174 -2.17 5.28 17.59
C LYS A 174 -2.74 4.66 16.32
N LYS A 175 -2.49 5.27 15.16
CA LYS A 175 -2.94 4.76 13.87
C LYS A 175 -1.85 4.05 13.04
N VAL A 176 -0.71 3.72 13.66
CA VAL A 176 0.44 3.11 12.97
C VAL A 176 0.48 1.60 13.16
N PHE A 177 0.54 0.88 12.05
CA PHE A 177 0.92 -0.53 11.99
C PHE A 177 2.35 -0.65 11.45
N TYR A 178 3.25 -1.29 12.20
CA TYR A 178 4.66 -1.47 11.83
C TYR A 178 4.84 -2.75 11.04
N LEU A 179 5.15 -2.63 9.75
CA LEU A 179 5.35 -3.75 8.86
C LEU A 179 6.83 -3.91 8.50
N PHE A 180 7.38 -5.08 8.79
CA PHE A 180 8.76 -5.41 8.43
C PHE A 180 8.77 -6.19 7.11
N GLY A 181 9.18 -5.50 6.04
CA GLY A 181 9.31 -6.09 4.70
C GLY A 181 10.66 -6.78 4.50
N ASP A 182 10.70 -7.74 3.57
CA ASP A 182 11.91 -8.54 3.29
C ASP A 182 12.54 -9.14 4.55
N TYR A 183 11.67 -9.65 5.43
CA TYR A 183 12.00 -10.00 6.81
C TYR A 183 12.79 -11.29 6.91
N ASP A 184 13.90 -11.24 7.65
CA ASP A 184 14.72 -12.39 8.04
C ASP A 184 14.44 -12.77 9.50
N ARG A 185 13.86 -13.95 9.72
CA ARG A 185 13.53 -14.43 11.06
C ARG A 185 14.75 -14.76 11.93
N ASP A 186 15.87 -15.07 11.30
CA ASP A 186 17.11 -15.47 11.98
C ASP A 186 17.95 -14.26 12.40
N SER A 187 17.54 -13.04 11.97
CA SER A 187 18.16 -11.80 12.40
C SER A 187 17.99 -11.58 13.91
N LYS A 188 19.04 -11.06 14.56
CA LYS A 188 18.94 -10.58 15.95
C LYS A 188 17.92 -9.44 16.12
N TYR A 189 17.51 -8.80 15.03
CA TYR A 189 16.45 -7.77 14.98
C TYR A 189 15.10 -8.36 14.55
N ASN A 190 14.81 -9.61 14.94
CA ASN A 190 13.50 -10.22 14.75
C ASN A 190 12.42 -9.51 15.60
N LEU A 191 11.14 -9.66 15.25
CA LEU A 191 10.04 -8.96 15.88
C LEU A 191 9.94 -9.17 17.39
N THR A 192 10.36 -10.34 17.91
CA THR A 192 10.40 -10.58 19.35
C THR A 192 11.38 -9.63 20.03
N ASN A 193 12.59 -9.53 19.49
CA ASN A 193 13.62 -8.64 20.05
C ASN A 193 13.27 -7.16 19.81
N LEU A 194 12.69 -6.81 18.65
CA LEU A 194 12.28 -5.44 18.35
C LEU A 194 11.20 -4.93 19.31
N ARG A 195 10.25 -5.79 19.72
CA ARG A 195 9.24 -5.44 20.73
C ARG A 195 9.85 -5.14 22.12
N HIS A 196 10.96 -5.76 22.44
CA HIS A 196 11.70 -5.44 23.68
C HIS A 196 12.50 -4.13 23.55
N LEU A 197 13.06 -3.86 22.38
CA LEU A 197 13.86 -2.65 22.15
C LEU A 197 12.99 -1.39 21.98
N TYR A 198 11.87 -1.49 21.29
CA TYR A 198 11.00 -0.37 20.93
C TYR A 198 9.60 -0.57 21.50
N ARG A 199 9.28 0.12 22.61
CA ARG A 199 8.01 -0.01 23.33
C ARG A 199 6.76 0.34 22.51
N LYS A 200 6.92 1.05 21.38
CA LYS A 200 5.82 1.39 20.45
C LYS A 200 5.38 0.19 19.60
N ILE A 201 6.23 -0.85 19.48
CA ILE A 201 5.92 -2.05 18.71
C ILE A 201 5.24 -3.09 19.61
N HIS A 202 4.00 -3.47 19.28
CA HIS A 202 3.22 -4.48 19.98
C HIS A 202 2.84 -5.62 19.04
N ARG A 203 2.33 -6.73 19.58
CA ARG A 203 1.85 -7.86 18.77
C ARG A 203 0.66 -7.49 17.89
N THR A 204 -0.19 -6.57 18.35
CA THR A 204 -1.40 -6.13 17.68
C THR A 204 -1.17 -5.12 16.57
N ASN A 205 -0.07 -4.35 16.63
CA ASN A 205 0.25 -3.31 15.65
C ASN A 205 1.52 -3.59 14.85
N SER A 206 1.94 -4.85 14.77
CA SER A 206 3.14 -5.22 14.02
C SER A 206 3.03 -6.57 13.33
N GLY A 207 3.62 -6.65 12.14
CA GLY A 207 3.70 -7.86 11.31
C GLY A 207 4.94 -7.88 10.44
N GLU A 208 5.12 -8.99 9.75
CA GLU A 208 6.25 -9.21 8.84
C GLU A 208 5.82 -9.85 7.52
N ILE A 209 6.55 -9.49 6.46
CA ILE A 209 6.52 -10.20 5.17
C ILE A 209 7.90 -10.81 4.99
N PRO A 210 8.04 -12.15 5.12
CA PRO A 210 9.33 -12.82 5.04
C PRO A 210 10.02 -12.59 3.69
N HIS A 211 11.34 -12.65 3.68
CA HIS A 211 12.10 -12.74 2.45
C HIS A 211 11.63 -13.94 1.63
N ASN A 212 11.30 -13.69 0.36
CA ASN A 212 10.94 -14.76 -0.57
C ASN A 212 11.39 -14.39 -1.99
N THR A 213 12.34 -15.14 -2.53
CA THR A 213 12.92 -14.91 -3.85
C THR A 213 11.88 -15.07 -4.95
N ARG A 214 10.99 -16.09 -4.86
CA ARG A 214 9.95 -16.32 -5.86
C ARG A 214 8.93 -15.20 -5.92
N TYR A 215 8.61 -14.60 -4.76
CA TYR A 215 7.75 -13.42 -4.72
C TYR A 215 8.41 -12.20 -5.41
N LYS A 216 9.71 -11.97 -5.14
CA LYS A 216 10.48 -10.92 -5.81
C LYS A 216 10.54 -11.13 -7.33
N ASP A 217 10.84 -12.36 -7.74
CA ASP A 217 10.87 -12.73 -9.16
C ASP A 217 9.48 -12.54 -9.81
N ALA A 218 8.41 -12.92 -9.12
CA ALA A 218 7.06 -12.75 -9.61
C ALA A 218 6.66 -11.28 -9.82
N ILE A 219 7.15 -10.36 -8.98
CA ILE A 219 6.99 -8.90 -9.19
C ILE A 219 7.76 -8.47 -10.43
N CYS A 220 9.01 -8.90 -10.59
CA CYS A 220 9.86 -8.54 -11.73
C CYS A 220 9.34 -9.11 -13.06
N ASP A 221 8.78 -10.32 -13.01
CA ASP A 221 8.23 -11.06 -14.16
C ASP A 221 6.78 -10.68 -14.51
N GLU A 222 6.19 -9.70 -13.80
CA GLU A 222 4.81 -9.27 -14.05
C GLU A 222 3.77 -10.40 -13.80
N LYS A 223 4.05 -11.29 -12.82
CA LYS A 223 3.25 -12.48 -12.49
C LYS A 223 2.78 -12.51 -11.03
N VAL A 224 2.85 -11.38 -10.33
CA VAL A 224 2.59 -11.31 -8.89
C VAL A 224 1.17 -11.78 -8.52
N MET A 225 0.16 -11.39 -9.29
CA MET A 225 -1.22 -11.87 -9.09
C MET A 225 -1.29 -13.39 -9.15
N LYS A 226 -0.77 -13.97 -10.25
CA LYS A 226 -0.79 -15.42 -10.45
C LYS A 226 -0.05 -16.15 -9.33
N TYR A 227 1.15 -15.66 -8.95
CA TYR A 227 1.95 -16.29 -7.91
C TYR A 227 1.23 -16.30 -6.56
N LEU A 228 0.68 -15.15 -6.14
CA LEU A 228 0.00 -15.05 -4.84
C LEU A 228 -1.33 -15.81 -4.85
N SER A 229 -2.23 -15.56 -5.80
CA SER A 229 -3.57 -16.18 -5.80
C SER A 229 -3.51 -17.71 -5.90
N MET A 230 -2.63 -18.27 -6.74
CA MET A 230 -2.52 -19.73 -6.89
C MET A 230 -1.92 -20.44 -5.68
N ASN A 231 -1.14 -19.76 -4.86
CA ASN A 231 -0.43 -20.39 -3.75
C ASN A 231 -1.05 -20.07 -2.38
N LEU A 232 -2.05 -19.20 -2.32
CA LEU A 232 -2.73 -18.88 -1.06
C LEU A 232 -3.42 -20.06 -0.41
N GLU A 233 -3.93 -21.02 -1.20
CA GLU A 233 -4.67 -22.18 -0.71
C GLU A 233 -3.78 -23.44 -0.55
N ASN A 234 -2.50 -23.36 -0.95
CA ASN A 234 -1.62 -24.50 -0.89
C ASN A 234 -1.31 -24.92 0.56
N GLU A 235 -1.39 -26.23 0.79
CA GLU A 235 -1.19 -26.87 2.10
C GLU A 235 0.27 -26.85 2.59
N LYS A 236 0.47 -27.33 3.81
CA LYS A 236 1.70 -27.19 4.63
C LYS A 236 3.00 -27.71 4.01
N ASP A 237 2.97 -28.55 3.00
CA ASP A 237 4.16 -29.15 2.37
C ASP A 237 4.73 -28.39 1.17
N PHE A 238 4.19 -27.20 0.90
CA PHE A 238 4.67 -26.34 -0.17
C PHE A 238 5.95 -25.58 0.25
N PRO A 239 6.96 -25.42 -0.62
CA PRO A 239 8.24 -24.79 -0.25
C PRO A 239 8.11 -23.36 0.31
N ASP A 240 7.06 -22.63 -0.05
CA ASP A 240 6.80 -21.28 0.40
C ASP A 240 5.74 -21.20 1.51
N SER A 241 5.37 -22.33 2.15
CA SER A 241 4.30 -22.37 3.17
C SER A 241 4.54 -21.41 4.32
N PHE A 242 5.78 -21.22 4.75
CA PHE A 242 6.14 -20.25 5.78
C PHE A 242 5.85 -18.82 5.32
N PHE A 243 6.22 -18.46 4.08
CA PHE A 243 5.94 -17.15 3.52
C PHE A 243 4.43 -16.86 3.46
N PHE A 244 3.65 -17.78 2.90
CA PHE A 244 2.21 -17.61 2.78
C PHE A 244 1.48 -17.61 4.12
N GLY A 245 1.87 -18.48 5.05
CA GLY A 245 1.33 -18.52 6.40
C GLY A 245 1.56 -17.20 7.14
N THR A 246 2.80 -16.72 7.14
CA THR A 246 3.17 -15.45 7.79
C THR A 246 2.49 -14.25 7.12
N LEU A 247 2.41 -14.24 5.78
CA LEU A 247 1.73 -13.17 5.04
C LEU A 247 0.23 -13.12 5.36
N LYS A 248 -0.46 -14.26 5.40
CA LYS A 248 -1.88 -14.34 5.82
C LYS A 248 -2.09 -13.81 7.24
N ASP A 249 -1.25 -14.25 8.19
CA ASP A 249 -1.31 -13.78 9.58
C ASP A 249 -1.09 -12.26 9.68
N THR A 250 -0.15 -11.74 8.91
CA THR A 250 0.14 -10.29 8.86
C THR A 250 -1.03 -9.52 8.28
N VAL A 251 -1.62 -9.99 7.17
CA VAL A 251 -2.81 -9.36 6.57
C VAL A 251 -4.00 -9.39 7.54
N GLN A 252 -4.22 -10.50 8.25
CA GLN A 252 -5.27 -10.57 9.27
C GLN A 252 -5.03 -9.56 10.40
N LYS A 253 -3.80 -9.43 10.91
CA LYS A 253 -3.45 -8.42 11.93
C LYS A 253 -3.68 -6.98 11.45
N ILE A 254 -3.36 -6.69 10.18
CA ILE A 254 -3.65 -5.38 9.57
C ILE A 254 -5.15 -5.11 9.57
N CYS A 255 -5.97 -6.10 9.20
CA CYS A 255 -7.43 -5.98 9.23
C CYS A 255 -7.95 -5.74 10.65
N ASP A 256 -7.54 -6.58 11.59
CA ASP A 256 -7.99 -6.49 12.99
C ASP A 256 -7.63 -5.14 13.60
N TYR A 257 -6.42 -4.65 13.30
CA TYR A 257 -5.96 -3.35 13.78
C TYR A 257 -6.79 -2.21 13.17
N ALA A 258 -7.06 -2.27 11.88
CA ALA A 258 -7.85 -1.27 11.18
C ALA A 258 -9.32 -1.26 11.66
N GLU A 259 -9.93 -2.42 11.89
CA GLU A 259 -11.29 -2.56 12.42
C GLU A 259 -11.39 -2.01 13.86
N ASN A 260 -10.37 -2.25 14.70
CA ASN A 260 -10.30 -1.67 16.04
C ASN A 260 -10.21 -0.13 16.02
N LEU A 261 -9.40 0.45 15.13
CA LEU A 261 -9.31 1.90 14.96
C LEU A 261 -10.65 2.51 14.51
N ALA A 262 -11.38 1.85 13.62
CA ALA A 262 -12.70 2.29 13.19
C ALA A 262 -13.71 2.28 14.35
N ALA A 263 -13.73 1.20 15.14
CA ALA A 263 -14.61 1.08 16.31
C ALA A 263 -14.29 2.11 17.42
N GLU A 264 -13.04 2.54 17.56
CA GLU A 264 -12.64 3.61 18.50
C GLU A 264 -13.12 5.00 18.06
N LYS A 265 -13.22 5.24 16.75
CA LYS A 265 -13.73 6.53 16.21
C LYS A 265 -15.25 6.68 16.34
N GLU A 266 -15.97 5.57 16.42
CA GLU A 266 -17.45 5.57 16.56
C GLU A 266 -17.93 5.73 18.02
N ARG A 267 -17.03 5.62 18.99
CA ARG A 267 -17.28 5.82 20.43
C ARG A 267 -17.03 7.24 20.87
#